data_96e0be52df067c657994125d9a74be1d
#
_entry.id   96e0be52df067c657994125d9a74be1d
#
_cell.length_a   1.000
_cell.length_b   1.000
_cell.length_c   1.000
_cell.angle_alpha   90.00
_cell.angle_beta   90.00
_cell.angle_gamma   90.00
#
_symmetry.space_group_name_H-M   'P 1'
#
loop_
_entity.id
_entity.type
_entity.pdbx_description
1 polymer ?
#
loop_
_entity_poly.entity_id
_entity_poly.type
_entity_poly.pdbx_seq_one_letter_code
_entity_poly.pdbx_strand_id
1 'polypeptide(L)'
;MRRLILAAALAALAGAANAEASKADLAAVRDTSSVDATGARLLQDTVRIKASPAVVWTALTDQAAYRAWAAPVSFIDLKVGGMVEVAFDPKGKAGDPANLKQKITAYVPNRLITFQNQPSPVGPPGHEVYPQLAIVMELTPVGAGETEVALSHVGYGHGKAFDDLYGFFRTHNPEYLAELKAYCERKK
;
A
#
# COMPACT_ATOMS: atom_id res chain seq x y z
N MET A 1 9.53 -3.98 29.12
CA MET A 1 10.11 -4.74 28.01
C MET A 1 8.98 -5.34 27.18
N ARG A 2 8.26 -4.52 26.37
CA ARG A 2 7.15 -4.96 25.49
C ARG A 2 6.97 -3.97 24.33
N ARG A 3 8.06 -3.61 23.61
CA ARG A 3 8.02 -2.59 22.54
C ARG A 3 8.64 -3.02 21.22
N LEU A 4 8.79 -4.33 20.94
CA LEU A 4 9.51 -4.83 19.76
C LEU A 4 8.72 -5.85 18.92
N ILE A 5 7.38 -5.86 18.97
CA ILE A 5 6.59 -6.91 18.30
C ILE A 5 5.81 -6.39 17.07
N LEU A 6 5.73 -5.07 16.81
CA LEU A 6 4.88 -4.57 15.70
C LEU A 6 5.59 -4.46 14.34
N ALA A 7 6.89 -4.39 14.29
CA ALA A 7 7.64 -4.37 13.01
C ALA A 7 7.82 -5.77 12.41
N ALA A 8 7.74 -6.82 13.23
CA ALA A 8 7.84 -8.20 12.75
C ALA A 8 6.51 -8.82 12.31
N ALA A 9 5.38 -8.15 12.55
CA ALA A 9 4.06 -8.68 12.22
C ALA A 9 3.69 -8.55 10.73
N LEU A 10 4.41 -7.74 9.95
CA LEU A 10 4.22 -7.71 8.49
C LEU A 10 4.83 -8.93 7.77
N ALA A 11 5.77 -9.63 8.39
CA ALA A 11 6.49 -10.74 7.74
C ALA A 11 6.15 -12.14 8.26
N ALA A 12 5.35 -12.31 9.32
CA ALA A 12 5.26 -13.58 10.04
C ALA A 12 3.87 -14.24 10.09
N LEU A 13 2.86 -13.79 9.34
CA LEU A 13 1.51 -14.39 9.34
C LEU A 13 1.05 -14.90 7.96
N ALA A 14 1.97 -15.24 7.08
CA ALA A 14 1.69 -15.94 5.82
C ALA A 14 1.53 -17.45 6.04
N GLY A 15 0.60 -17.83 6.88
CA GLY A 15 0.25 -19.23 7.11
C GLY A 15 -1.15 -19.56 6.61
N ALA A 16 -1.43 -19.39 5.30
CA ALA A 16 -2.44 -20.11 4.53
C ALA A 16 -2.52 -19.54 3.10
N ALA A 17 -1.90 -20.24 2.14
CA ALA A 17 -2.15 -20.12 0.69
C ALA A 17 -1.88 -18.78 -0.01
N ASN A 18 -1.25 -17.82 0.59
CA ASN A 18 -0.68 -16.68 -0.13
C ASN A 18 0.70 -17.08 -0.61
N ALA A 19 0.91 -17.23 -1.92
CA ALA A 19 2.25 -17.38 -2.43
C ALA A 19 2.96 -16.04 -2.19
N GLU A 20 3.91 -16.04 -1.27
CA GLU A 20 4.78 -14.90 -1.00
C GLU A 20 5.41 -14.40 -2.30
N ALA A 21 5.63 -13.07 -2.39
CA ALA A 21 6.36 -12.48 -3.49
C ALA A 21 7.76 -13.12 -3.57
N SER A 22 8.17 -13.47 -4.76
CA SER A 22 9.50 -14.02 -4.98
C SER A 22 10.57 -12.93 -4.92
N LYS A 23 11.84 -13.33 -4.77
CA LYS A 23 12.96 -12.39 -4.91
C LYS A 23 12.96 -11.71 -6.28
N ALA A 24 12.47 -12.38 -7.33
CA ALA A 24 12.36 -11.81 -8.67
C ALA A 24 11.26 -10.74 -8.74
N ASP A 25 10.13 -10.92 -8.04
CA ASP A 25 9.07 -9.92 -7.98
C ASP A 25 9.57 -8.67 -7.26
N LEU A 26 10.27 -8.84 -6.13
CA LEU A 26 10.86 -7.72 -5.42
C LEU A 26 11.92 -6.98 -6.27
N ALA A 27 12.77 -7.71 -6.98
CA ALA A 27 13.78 -7.12 -7.87
C ALA A 27 13.18 -6.41 -9.11
N ALA A 28 11.91 -6.65 -9.42
CA ALA A 28 11.20 -5.97 -10.50
C ALA A 28 10.65 -4.59 -10.08
N VAL A 29 10.59 -4.30 -8.79
CA VAL A 29 10.17 -2.99 -8.28
C VAL A 29 11.32 -1.99 -8.41
N ARG A 30 11.01 -0.79 -8.87
CA ARG A 30 11.98 0.29 -9.08
C ARG A 30 11.64 1.47 -8.21
N ASP A 31 12.61 1.97 -7.46
CA ASP A 31 12.55 3.27 -6.78
C ASP A 31 12.62 4.37 -7.85
N THR A 32 11.57 5.17 -7.95
CA THR A 32 11.44 6.33 -8.84
C THR A 32 11.20 7.61 -8.04
N SER A 33 11.58 7.59 -6.76
CA SER A 33 11.47 8.73 -5.84
C SER A 33 12.26 9.94 -6.34
N SER A 34 11.82 11.13 -5.97
CA SER A 34 12.47 12.38 -6.33
C SER A 34 12.33 13.45 -5.25
N VAL A 35 13.20 14.45 -5.34
CA VAL A 35 13.11 15.68 -4.57
C VAL A 35 13.13 16.83 -5.57
N ASP A 36 12.15 17.71 -5.50
CA ASP A 36 12.09 18.86 -6.41
C ASP A 36 13.01 20.03 -5.97
N ALA A 37 13.04 21.10 -6.77
CA ALA A 37 13.88 22.28 -6.50
C ALA A 37 13.48 23.03 -5.22
N THR A 38 12.29 22.79 -4.67
CA THR A 38 11.83 23.38 -3.39
C THR A 38 12.19 22.52 -2.18
N GLY A 39 12.71 21.31 -2.41
CA GLY A 39 12.97 20.31 -1.39
C GLY A 39 11.76 19.43 -1.07
N ALA A 40 10.64 19.56 -1.79
CA ALA A 40 9.49 18.68 -1.61
C ALA A 40 9.81 17.26 -2.10
N ARG A 41 9.50 16.29 -1.24
CA ARG A 41 9.84 14.88 -1.45
C ARG A 41 8.66 14.11 -2.03
N LEU A 42 8.92 13.38 -3.10
CA LEU A 42 8.08 12.31 -3.61
C LEU A 42 8.76 10.98 -3.29
N LEU A 43 8.12 10.12 -2.50
CA LEU A 43 8.49 8.72 -2.41
C LEU A 43 7.63 7.95 -3.41
N GLN A 44 8.25 7.32 -4.39
CA GLN A 44 7.54 6.59 -5.42
C GLN A 44 8.28 5.30 -5.78
N ASP A 45 7.52 4.21 -5.84
CA ASP A 45 7.96 2.94 -6.38
C ASP A 45 7.07 2.52 -7.54
N THR A 46 7.66 1.91 -8.57
CA THR A 46 6.95 1.45 -9.76
C THR A 46 7.23 -0.03 -10.04
N VAL A 47 6.21 -0.73 -10.54
CA VAL A 47 6.35 -2.12 -10.97
C VAL A 47 5.50 -2.41 -12.21
N ARG A 48 6.02 -3.23 -13.13
CA ARG A 48 5.23 -3.77 -14.24
C ARG A 48 4.64 -5.12 -13.86
N ILE A 49 3.34 -5.22 -14.07
CA ILE A 49 2.52 -6.40 -13.75
C ILE A 49 1.93 -6.93 -15.05
N LYS A 50 2.17 -8.20 -15.37
CA LYS A 50 1.61 -8.88 -16.55
C LYS A 50 0.13 -9.23 -16.30
N ALA A 51 -0.68 -8.22 -16.05
CA ALA A 51 -2.12 -8.29 -15.90
C ALA A 51 -2.75 -6.99 -16.43
N SER A 52 -4.02 -7.06 -16.86
CA SER A 52 -4.74 -5.87 -17.32
C SER A 52 -5.02 -4.90 -16.17
N PRO A 53 -5.21 -3.59 -16.46
CA PRO A 53 -5.59 -2.62 -15.43
C PRO A 53 -6.84 -3.02 -14.63
N ALA A 54 -7.79 -3.72 -15.24
CA ALA A 54 -8.99 -4.20 -14.56
C ALA A 54 -8.69 -5.27 -13.50
N VAL A 55 -7.75 -6.18 -13.79
CA VAL A 55 -7.31 -7.21 -12.81
C VAL A 55 -6.59 -6.54 -11.64
N VAL A 56 -5.69 -5.61 -11.92
CA VAL A 56 -4.97 -4.86 -10.87
C VAL A 56 -5.93 -4.01 -10.04
N TRP A 57 -6.89 -3.34 -10.70
CA TRP A 57 -7.93 -2.58 -10.02
C TRP A 57 -8.74 -3.44 -9.06
N THR A 58 -9.20 -4.61 -9.51
CA THR A 58 -9.92 -5.55 -8.65
C THR A 58 -9.08 -5.99 -7.45
N ALA A 59 -7.78 -6.25 -7.66
CA ALA A 59 -6.88 -6.61 -6.56
C ALA A 59 -6.79 -5.51 -5.49
N LEU A 60 -6.88 -4.24 -5.88
CA LEU A 60 -6.78 -3.09 -4.98
C LEU A 60 -8.12 -2.69 -4.32
N THR A 61 -9.26 -3.00 -4.96
CA THR A 61 -10.56 -2.40 -4.56
C THR A 61 -11.63 -3.40 -4.19
N ASP A 62 -11.49 -4.66 -4.59
CA ASP A 62 -12.38 -5.73 -4.12
C ASP A 62 -11.89 -6.29 -2.78
N GLN A 63 -12.77 -6.32 -1.80
CA GLN A 63 -12.43 -6.72 -0.43
C GLN A 63 -11.90 -8.16 -0.33
N ALA A 64 -12.48 -9.09 -1.10
CA ALA A 64 -12.05 -10.49 -1.06
C ALA A 64 -10.70 -10.66 -1.75
N ALA A 65 -10.51 -9.98 -2.89
CA ALA A 65 -9.23 -9.94 -3.59
C ALA A 65 -8.14 -9.34 -2.71
N TYR A 66 -8.39 -8.19 -2.07
CA TYR A 66 -7.43 -7.51 -1.19
C TYR A 66 -7.00 -8.40 -0.01
N ARG A 67 -7.94 -9.10 0.62
CA ARG A 67 -7.65 -10.06 1.70
C ARG A 67 -6.75 -11.21 1.27
N ALA A 68 -6.80 -11.58 0.01
CA ALA A 68 -6.03 -12.70 -0.51
C ALA A 68 -4.54 -12.39 -0.69
N TRP A 69 -4.10 -11.12 -0.57
CA TRP A 69 -2.69 -10.77 -0.76
C TRP A 69 -2.16 -9.69 0.20
N ALA A 70 -2.99 -8.70 0.59
CA ALA A 70 -2.49 -7.51 1.30
C ALA A 70 -2.65 -7.61 2.82
N ALA A 71 -3.81 -8.04 3.31
CA ALA A 71 -4.07 -8.10 4.74
C ALA A 71 -5.15 -9.15 5.06
N PRO A 72 -5.04 -9.92 6.15
CA PRO A 72 -5.99 -10.97 6.49
C PRO A 72 -7.41 -10.46 6.73
N VAL A 73 -7.53 -9.21 7.16
CA VAL A 73 -8.82 -8.54 7.38
C VAL A 73 -8.81 -7.18 6.71
N SER A 74 -9.80 -6.94 5.86
CA SER A 74 -10.01 -5.62 5.25
C SER A 74 -11.49 -5.32 5.12
N PHE A 75 -11.81 -4.03 5.14
CA PHE A 75 -13.15 -3.49 4.89
C PHE A 75 -12.97 -2.35 3.90
N ILE A 76 -13.64 -2.42 2.74
CA ILE A 76 -13.49 -1.45 1.66
C ILE A 76 -14.88 -0.91 1.29
N ASP A 77 -15.09 0.38 1.54
CA ASP A 77 -16.25 1.14 1.07
C ASP A 77 -15.81 1.98 -0.13
N LEU A 78 -15.88 1.40 -1.35
CA LEU A 78 -15.37 2.00 -2.58
C LEU A 78 -16.28 3.14 -3.06
N LYS A 79 -16.11 4.31 -2.44
CA LYS A 79 -16.69 5.58 -2.88
C LYS A 79 -15.81 6.73 -2.44
N VAL A 80 -15.91 7.90 -3.06
CA VAL A 80 -15.23 9.11 -2.57
C VAL A 80 -15.75 9.43 -1.17
N GLY A 81 -14.84 9.60 -0.21
CA GLY A 81 -15.15 9.74 1.21
C GLY A 81 -15.33 8.42 1.96
N GLY A 82 -15.42 7.28 1.26
CA GLY A 82 -15.43 5.95 1.88
C GLY A 82 -14.07 5.57 2.47
N MET A 83 -14.04 4.47 3.20
CA MET A 83 -12.87 4.02 3.95
C MET A 83 -12.32 2.69 3.41
N VAL A 84 -11.02 2.60 3.36
CA VAL A 84 -10.28 1.34 3.38
C VAL A 84 -9.75 1.17 4.79
N GLU A 85 -10.15 0.09 5.45
CA GLU A 85 -9.72 -0.25 6.79
C GLU A 85 -9.11 -1.64 6.79
N VAL A 86 -7.92 -1.79 7.35
CA VAL A 86 -7.19 -3.06 7.40
C VAL A 86 -6.75 -3.40 8.81
N ALA A 87 -6.84 -4.68 9.16
CA ALA A 87 -6.29 -5.25 10.37
C ALA A 87 -5.35 -6.40 10.00
N PHE A 88 -4.17 -6.41 10.62
CA PHE A 88 -3.19 -7.48 10.46
C PHE A 88 -3.39 -8.62 11.48
N ASP A 89 -4.17 -8.38 12.52
CA ASP A 89 -4.68 -9.46 13.38
C ASP A 89 -5.87 -10.15 12.66
N PRO A 90 -5.82 -11.47 12.42
CA PRO A 90 -6.93 -12.21 11.81
C PRO A 90 -8.26 -12.13 12.60
N LYS A 91 -8.20 -11.74 13.87
CA LYS A 91 -9.37 -11.51 14.74
C LYS A 91 -9.88 -10.07 14.70
N GLY A 92 -9.22 -9.20 13.93
CA GLY A 92 -9.58 -7.79 13.80
C GLY A 92 -11.02 -7.59 13.35
N LYS A 93 -11.64 -6.52 13.82
CA LYS A 93 -13.03 -6.15 13.49
C LYS A 93 -13.06 -4.76 12.88
N ALA A 94 -14.08 -4.50 12.05
CA ALA A 94 -14.34 -3.16 11.55
C ALA A 94 -14.54 -2.17 12.72
N GLY A 95 -13.99 -0.98 12.57
CA GLY A 95 -14.11 0.09 13.58
C GLY A 95 -13.11 0.01 14.71
N ASP A 96 -12.28 -1.05 14.80
CA ASP A 96 -11.24 -1.12 15.85
C ASP A 96 -10.30 0.10 15.72
N PRO A 97 -10.04 0.82 16.84
CA PRO A 97 -9.12 1.97 16.83
C PRO A 97 -7.70 1.63 16.38
N ALA A 98 -7.27 0.39 16.57
CA ALA A 98 -5.93 -0.07 16.19
C ALA A 98 -5.79 -0.40 14.68
N ASN A 99 -6.89 -0.45 13.94
CA ASN A 99 -6.85 -0.70 12.51
C ASN A 99 -6.26 0.48 11.75
N LEU A 100 -5.49 0.18 10.70
CA LEU A 100 -5.06 1.18 9.73
C LEU A 100 -6.28 1.62 8.91
N LYS A 101 -6.51 2.93 8.83
CA LYS A 101 -7.66 3.52 8.13
C LYS A 101 -7.20 4.54 7.10
N GLN A 102 -7.75 4.43 5.90
CA GLN A 102 -7.44 5.31 4.78
C GLN A 102 -8.75 5.78 4.14
N LYS A 103 -8.96 7.10 4.09
CA LYS A 103 -10.11 7.69 3.41
C LYS A 103 -9.83 7.79 1.92
N ILE A 104 -10.71 7.27 1.09
CA ILE A 104 -10.64 7.44 -0.37
C ILE A 104 -10.97 8.90 -0.70
N THR A 105 -10.04 9.61 -1.33
CA THR A 105 -10.18 11.02 -1.67
C THR A 105 -10.60 11.24 -3.12
N ALA A 106 -10.15 10.36 -4.02
CA ALA A 106 -10.58 10.34 -5.41
C ALA A 106 -10.31 8.95 -6.01
N TYR A 107 -11.02 8.60 -7.07
CA TYR A 107 -10.63 7.48 -7.93
C TYR A 107 -11.20 7.60 -9.34
N VAL A 108 -10.49 7.00 -10.29
CA VAL A 108 -10.93 6.76 -11.67
C VAL A 108 -10.75 5.25 -11.91
N PRO A 109 -11.82 4.48 -12.14
CA PRO A 109 -11.75 3.04 -12.28
C PRO A 109 -10.67 2.60 -13.29
N ASN A 110 -9.88 1.60 -12.92
CA ASN A 110 -8.79 1.02 -13.69
C ASN A 110 -7.62 1.99 -14.00
N ARG A 111 -7.56 3.15 -13.34
CA ARG A 111 -6.52 4.16 -13.64
C ARG A 111 -5.88 4.78 -12.41
N LEU A 112 -6.67 5.13 -11.40
CA LEU A 112 -6.19 5.91 -10.27
C LEU A 112 -7.06 5.65 -9.04
N ILE A 113 -6.42 5.55 -7.88
CA ILE A 113 -7.09 5.71 -6.58
C ILE A 113 -6.17 6.45 -5.63
N THR A 114 -6.75 7.38 -4.86
CA THR A 114 -6.01 8.19 -3.89
C THR A 114 -6.59 8.06 -2.49
N PHE A 115 -5.71 8.07 -1.51
CA PHE A 115 -6.06 7.89 -0.12
C PHE A 115 -5.46 9.00 0.75
N GLN A 116 -6.19 9.37 1.80
CA GLN A 116 -5.71 10.15 2.93
C GLN A 116 -5.67 9.26 4.16
N ASN A 117 -4.50 9.09 4.77
CA ASN A 117 -4.40 8.31 5.99
C ASN A 117 -5.14 8.98 7.13
N GLN A 118 -5.73 8.16 7.99
CA GLN A 118 -6.42 8.64 9.18
C GLN A 118 -5.53 8.47 10.42
N PRO A 119 -5.73 9.29 11.46
CA PRO A 119 -5.01 9.12 12.72
C PRO A 119 -5.19 7.70 13.28
N SER A 120 -4.11 7.11 13.76
CA SER A 120 -4.11 5.82 14.44
C SER A 120 -3.31 5.93 15.74
N PRO A 121 -3.73 5.28 16.84
CA PRO A 121 -2.96 5.25 18.09
C PRO A 121 -1.69 4.40 17.99
N VAL A 122 -1.57 3.60 16.94
CA VAL A 122 -0.43 2.72 16.68
C VAL A 122 -0.02 2.83 15.22
N GLY A 123 1.26 2.62 14.94
CA GLY A 123 1.77 2.67 13.57
C GLY A 123 3.29 2.58 13.51
N PRO A 124 3.86 2.73 12.32
CA PRO A 124 5.29 2.78 12.12
C PRO A 124 5.92 4.01 12.78
N PRO A 125 7.24 4.09 12.90
CA PRO A 125 7.92 5.32 13.33
C PRO A 125 7.46 6.51 12.49
N GLY A 126 7.11 7.62 13.14
CA GLY A 126 6.54 8.80 12.48
C GLY A 126 5.06 8.72 12.12
N HIS A 127 4.31 7.72 12.62
CA HIS A 127 2.89 7.56 12.30
C HIS A 127 2.02 8.76 12.69
N GLU A 128 2.46 9.59 13.63
CA GLU A 128 1.76 10.81 14.05
C GLU A 128 1.62 11.87 12.92
N VAL A 129 2.53 11.85 11.94
CA VAL A 129 2.45 12.72 10.75
C VAL A 129 1.83 12.00 9.55
N TYR A 130 1.51 10.73 9.66
CA TYR A 130 0.92 9.94 8.57
C TYR A 130 -0.37 10.55 7.99
N PRO A 131 -1.28 11.15 8.79
CA PRO A 131 -2.46 11.82 8.26
C PRO A 131 -2.16 13.03 7.34
N GLN A 132 -0.93 13.54 7.34
CA GLN A 132 -0.54 14.65 6.46
C GLN A 132 -0.13 14.18 5.06
N LEU A 133 0.11 12.87 4.88
CA LEU A 133 0.49 12.29 3.59
C LEU A 133 -0.75 11.83 2.81
N ALA A 134 -0.68 12.04 1.50
CA ALA A 134 -1.57 11.36 0.57
C ALA A 134 -0.85 10.20 -0.11
N ILE A 135 -1.58 9.11 -0.35
CA ILE A 135 -1.14 7.96 -1.14
C ILE A 135 -1.84 8.01 -2.49
N VAL A 136 -1.09 7.80 -3.55
CA VAL A 136 -1.60 7.75 -4.92
C VAL A 136 -1.18 6.42 -5.54
N MET A 137 -2.15 5.66 -6.03
CA MET A 137 -1.93 4.46 -6.84
C MET A 137 -2.36 4.76 -8.27
N GLU A 138 -1.42 4.74 -9.21
CA GLU A 138 -1.69 4.96 -10.64
C GLU A 138 -1.50 3.66 -11.41
N LEU A 139 -2.41 3.41 -12.35
CA LEU A 139 -2.43 2.23 -13.21
C LEU A 139 -2.31 2.70 -14.66
N THR A 140 -1.17 2.46 -15.29
CA THR A 140 -0.92 2.84 -16.68
C THR A 140 -0.80 1.58 -17.55
N PRO A 141 -1.70 1.37 -18.52
CA PRO A 141 -1.54 0.27 -19.47
C PRO A 141 -0.29 0.52 -20.31
N VAL A 142 0.63 -0.47 -20.36
CA VAL A 142 1.90 -0.38 -21.09
C VAL A 142 2.01 -1.41 -22.20
N GLY A 143 0.99 -2.23 -22.39
CA GLY A 143 0.91 -3.24 -23.44
C GLY A 143 -0.38 -4.06 -23.33
N ALA A 144 -0.56 -5.02 -24.22
CA ALA A 144 -1.67 -5.94 -24.18
C ALA A 144 -1.57 -6.84 -22.92
N GLY A 145 -2.45 -6.60 -21.94
CA GLY A 145 -2.47 -7.37 -20.69
C GLY A 145 -1.30 -7.05 -19.75
N GLU A 146 -0.69 -5.87 -19.84
CA GLU A 146 0.36 -5.42 -18.95
C GLU A 146 0.06 -4.01 -18.42
N THR A 147 0.28 -3.81 -17.12
CA THR A 147 0.04 -2.55 -16.41
C THR A 147 1.30 -2.14 -15.64
N GLU A 148 1.71 -0.90 -15.78
CA GLU A 148 2.64 -0.27 -14.86
C GLU A 148 1.86 0.34 -13.70
N VAL A 149 2.23 -0.04 -12.48
CA VAL A 149 1.66 0.49 -11.24
C VAL A 149 2.68 1.40 -10.60
N ALA A 150 2.27 2.63 -10.27
CA ALA A 150 3.06 3.55 -9.47
C ALA A 150 2.38 3.77 -8.11
N LEU A 151 3.10 3.51 -7.03
CA LEU A 151 2.71 3.81 -5.65
C LEU A 151 3.47 5.04 -5.19
N SER A 152 2.77 6.12 -4.94
CA SER A 152 3.35 7.38 -4.52
C SER A 152 2.88 7.79 -3.13
N HIS A 153 3.79 8.28 -2.31
CA HIS A 153 3.50 8.99 -1.06
C HIS A 153 3.96 10.44 -1.22
N VAL A 154 3.05 11.38 -1.03
CA VAL A 154 3.29 12.82 -1.15
C VAL A 154 2.87 13.56 0.12
N GLY A 155 3.40 14.78 0.32
CA GLY A 155 3.09 15.60 1.48
C GLY A 155 4.10 15.48 2.63
N TYR A 156 5.28 14.92 2.37
CA TYR A 156 6.36 14.89 3.37
C TYR A 156 6.80 16.30 3.73
N GLY A 157 6.64 16.67 4.98
CA GLY A 157 7.23 17.87 5.58
C GLY A 157 8.68 17.65 6.03
N HIS A 158 9.14 18.50 6.95
CA HIS A 158 10.47 18.43 7.53
C HIS A 158 10.44 17.88 8.95
N GLY A 159 11.56 17.29 9.39
CA GLY A 159 11.79 16.82 10.74
C GLY A 159 11.72 15.31 10.88
N LYS A 160 12.17 14.86 12.06
CA LYS A 160 12.44 13.45 12.34
C LYS A 160 11.24 12.53 12.08
N ALA A 161 10.04 12.94 12.43
CA ALA A 161 8.84 12.10 12.22
C ALA A 161 8.59 11.81 10.73
N PHE A 162 8.74 12.82 9.87
CA PHE A 162 8.65 12.62 8.43
C PHE A 162 9.81 11.80 7.86
N ASP A 163 11.02 11.96 8.41
CA ASP A 163 12.18 11.19 7.95
C ASP A 163 12.05 9.71 8.35
N ASP A 164 11.59 9.44 9.56
CA ASP A 164 11.33 8.08 10.04
C ASP A 164 10.26 7.40 9.18
N LEU A 165 9.17 8.12 8.89
CA LEU A 165 8.08 7.59 8.08
C LEU A 165 8.49 7.38 6.60
N TYR A 166 9.30 8.29 6.04
CA TYR A 166 9.88 8.14 4.71
C TYR A 166 10.76 6.89 4.63
N GLY A 167 11.67 6.72 5.60
CA GLY A 167 12.54 5.54 5.68
C GLY A 167 11.76 4.23 5.82
N PHE A 168 10.69 4.24 6.61
CA PHE A 168 9.81 3.09 6.75
C PHE A 168 9.18 2.69 5.41
N PHE A 169 8.52 3.62 4.72
CA PHE A 169 7.85 3.30 3.45
C PHE A 169 8.83 3.00 2.32
N ARG A 170 10.00 3.63 2.29
CA ARG A 170 11.06 3.29 1.33
C ARG A 170 11.50 1.83 1.44
N THR A 171 11.41 1.25 2.63
CA THR A 171 11.72 -0.17 2.86
C THR A 171 10.57 -1.09 2.49
N HIS A 172 9.31 -0.70 2.82
CA HIS A 172 8.16 -1.62 2.75
C HIS A 172 7.28 -1.47 1.50
N ASN A 173 7.30 -0.33 0.81
CA ASN A 173 6.55 -0.19 -0.45
C ASN A 173 6.97 -1.19 -1.53
N PRO A 174 8.29 -1.49 -1.72
CA PRO A 174 8.70 -2.51 -2.67
C PRO A 174 8.12 -3.89 -2.36
N GLU A 175 8.02 -4.27 -1.10
CA GLU A 175 7.41 -5.54 -0.68
C GLU A 175 5.92 -5.56 -1.02
N TYR A 176 5.19 -4.48 -0.71
CA TYR A 176 3.77 -4.35 -1.05
C TYR A 176 3.51 -4.47 -2.56
N LEU A 177 4.30 -3.79 -3.40
CA LEU A 177 4.16 -3.87 -4.85
C LEU A 177 4.56 -5.24 -5.42
N ALA A 178 5.55 -5.91 -4.84
CA ALA A 178 5.93 -7.26 -5.21
C ALA A 178 4.81 -8.27 -4.92
N GLU A 179 4.14 -8.15 -3.76
CA GLU A 179 2.99 -8.98 -3.39
C GLU A 179 1.80 -8.75 -4.34
N LEU A 180 1.48 -7.48 -4.65
CA LEU A 180 0.46 -7.14 -5.64
C LEU A 180 0.75 -7.77 -7.00
N LYS A 181 2.02 -7.66 -7.47
CA LYS A 181 2.47 -8.27 -8.72
C LYS A 181 2.29 -9.78 -8.70
N ALA A 182 2.81 -10.45 -7.69
CA ALA A 182 2.73 -11.90 -7.54
C ALA A 182 1.26 -12.37 -7.52
N TYR A 183 0.38 -11.66 -6.83
CA TYR A 183 -1.05 -11.97 -6.80
C TYR A 183 -1.71 -11.82 -8.18
N CYS A 184 -1.53 -10.68 -8.84
CA CYS A 184 -2.19 -10.39 -10.11
C CYS A 184 -1.72 -11.33 -11.25
N GLU A 185 -0.45 -11.71 -11.28
CA GLU A 185 0.11 -12.57 -12.32
C GLU A 185 -0.30 -14.04 -12.17
N ARG A 186 -0.75 -14.46 -10.98
CA ARG A 186 -1.35 -15.79 -10.76
C ARG A 186 -2.82 -15.89 -11.17
N LYS A 187 -3.53 -14.78 -11.29
CA LYS A 187 -4.97 -14.71 -11.61
C LYS A 187 -5.28 -14.68 -13.12
N LYS A 188 -4.33 -15.09 -13.95
CA LYS A 188 -4.51 -15.20 -15.42
C LYS A 188 -5.47 -16.32 -15.80
#